data_9b0b2444ca98d34aec50bc77f82e6c37
#
_entry.id   9b0b2444ca98d34aec50bc77f82e6c37
#
_cell.length_a   1.000
_cell.length_b   1.000
_cell.length_c   1.000
_cell.angle_alpha   90.00
_cell.angle_beta   90.00
_cell.angle_gamma   90.00
#
_symmetry.space_group_name_H-M   'P 1'
#
loop_
_entity.id
_entity.type
_entity.pdbx_description
1 polymer ?
#
loop_
_entity_poly.entity_id
_entity_poly.type
_entity_poly.pdbx_seq_one_letter_code
_entity_poly.pdbx_strand_id
1 'polypeptide(L)'
;MTTDNDTAAMNGATALIETLAECGVELCIANPGTSEMHLVQALDRVPKMRSVLALFEGVCTGAADGYARMTGKPAATLLHLGPGLANGIANLHNARRANSPMINIVGNHPNYHVGFDAPLTSNIDTLARNYSSWIKSESTESTLAQDGADAYTATLRQTPGSQGQIATLIMGADAAWGESQGPVAPNALPQRSKITSDVIDAIASKIEAGGKVALLLEHHGVSPEALANASKISAKTGCRLFTGTFPARVDGGPGNPEVERLPYFPEQVLQTLTGLDHLVLVGGEPPASFFAYRGIPGQLVPEGCTVSRLTQNEEDAVDALSRLADRLGAAAETVKTFERRVTPRPTGPLDTKSIIQAVAA
;
A
#
# COMPACT_ATOMS: atom_id res chain seq x y z
N MET A 1 43.69 -31.02 -3.73
CA MET A 1 42.31 -30.79 -3.39
C MET A 1 41.70 -29.97 -4.51
N THR A 2 41.11 -30.65 -5.46
CA THR A 2 40.39 -30.04 -6.59
C THR A 2 39.12 -29.44 -6.05
N THR A 3 39.00 -28.13 -6.16
CA THR A 3 37.70 -27.45 -5.95
C THR A 3 36.83 -27.83 -7.15
N ASP A 4 35.99 -28.83 -6.96
CA ASP A 4 34.88 -29.08 -7.84
C ASP A 4 34.00 -27.82 -7.76
N ASN A 5 34.07 -27.00 -8.78
CA ASN A 5 33.10 -25.97 -9.07
C ASN A 5 31.84 -26.73 -9.52
N ASP A 6 31.08 -27.19 -8.53
CA ASP A 6 29.79 -27.86 -8.74
C ASP A 6 28.84 -26.77 -9.33
N THR A 7 28.80 -26.71 -10.66
CA THR A 7 27.77 -25.96 -11.40
C THR A 7 26.46 -26.76 -11.28
N ALA A 8 26.00 -26.96 -10.04
CA ALA A 8 24.67 -27.51 -9.82
C ALA A 8 23.67 -26.58 -10.52
N ALA A 9 22.84 -27.13 -11.38
CA ALA A 9 21.81 -26.37 -12.08
C ALA A 9 20.98 -25.57 -11.06
N MET A 10 20.71 -24.31 -11.37
CA MET A 10 19.93 -23.44 -10.49
C MET A 10 18.50 -23.98 -10.36
N ASN A 11 17.99 -24.06 -9.14
CA ASN A 11 16.61 -24.46 -8.92
C ASN A 11 15.65 -23.26 -8.99
N GLY A 12 14.33 -23.54 -9.16
CA GLY A 12 13.30 -22.52 -9.28
C GLY A 12 13.25 -21.58 -8.08
N ALA A 13 13.50 -22.04 -6.86
CA ALA A 13 13.54 -21.21 -5.66
C ALA A 13 14.64 -20.16 -5.72
N THR A 14 15.85 -20.55 -6.12
CA THR A 14 16.97 -19.60 -6.25
C THR A 14 16.69 -18.58 -7.37
N ALA A 15 16.18 -19.03 -8.52
CA ALA A 15 15.82 -18.17 -9.64
C ALA A 15 14.74 -17.15 -9.24
N LEU A 16 13.72 -17.56 -8.46
CA LEU A 16 12.69 -16.65 -7.95
C LEU A 16 13.29 -15.60 -7.02
N ILE A 17 14.08 -16.00 -6.02
CA ILE A 17 14.63 -15.04 -5.03
C ILE A 17 15.61 -14.06 -5.68
N GLU A 18 16.46 -14.53 -6.60
CA GLU A 18 17.34 -13.65 -7.38
C GLU A 18 16.54 -12.67 -8.24
N THR A 19 15.49 -13.13 -8.93
CA THR A 19 14.59 -12.27 -9.72
C THR A 19 13.94 -11.19 -8.85
N LEU A 20 13.39 -11.56 -7.71
CA LEU A 20 12.76 -10.58 -6.80
C LEU A 20 13.78 -9.56 -6.26
N ALA A 21 15.01 -10.02 -5.93
CA ALA A 21 16.08 -9.13 -5.49
C ALA A 21 16.51 -8.16 -6.62
N GLU A 22 16.56 -8.61 -7.86
CA GLU A 22 16.85 -7.75 -9.02
C GLU A 22 15.71 -6.78 -9.33
N CYS A 23 14.47 -7.17 -9.07
CA CYS A 23 13.32 -6.27 -9.10
C CYS A 23 13.37 -5.17 -8.00
N GLY A 24 14.22 -5.32 -6.99
CA GLY A 24 14.38 -4.35 -5.90
C GLY A 24 13.65 -4.72 -4.60
N VAL A 25 13.24 -5.99 -4.43
CA VAL A 25 12.75 -6.51 -3.16
C VAL A 25 13.94 -6.74 -2.24
N GLU A 26 14.02 -5.96 -1.16
CA GLU A 26 15.16 -5.97 -0.23
C GLU A 26 14.90 -6.79 1.05
N LEU A 27 13.63 -7.16 1.30
CA LEU A 27 13.21 -7.79 2.56
C LEU A 27 12.22 -8.91 2.32
N CYS A 28 12.49 -10.08 2.92
CA CYS A 28 11.55 -11.18 3.05
C CYS A 28 11.34 -11.51 4.53
N ILE A 29 10.07 -11.49 4.99
CA ILE A 29 9.71 -11.84 6.36
C ILE A 29 9.00 -13.19 6.33
N ALA A 30 9.57 -14.18 6.99
CA ALA A 30 9.23 -15.58 6.79
C ALA A 30 8.76 -16.28 8.07
N ASN A 31 7.75 -17.13 7.93
CA ASN A 31 7.44 -18.21 8.86
C ASN A 31 7.24 -19.48 8.01
N PRO A 32 8.35 -20.15 7.60
CA PRO A 32 8.30 -21.24 6.66
C PRO A 32 8.06 -22.60 7.34
N GLY A 33 7.58 -23.56 6.55
CA GLY A 33 7.55 -24.97 6.90
C GLY A 33 8.31 -25.82 5.88
N THR A 34 8.01 -27.12 5.84
CA THR A 34 8.74 -28.10 5.00
C THR A 34 8.62 -27.78 3.51
N SER A 35 7.48 -27.31 3.04
CA SER A 35 7.26 -27.00 1.62
C SER A 35 8.11 -25.83 1.11
N GLU A 36 8.59 -24.98 2.02
CA GLU A 36 9.34 -23.77 1.70
C GLU A 36 10.85 -23.89 1.88
N MET A 37 11.38 -25.09 2.24
CA MET A 37 12.81 -25.26 2.56
C MET A 37 13.76 -24.85 1.44
N HIS A 38 13.38 -25.04 0.18
CA HIS A 38 14.20 -24.60 -0.96
C HIS A 38 14.27 -23.07 -1.06
N LEU A 39 13.19 -22.36 -0.70
CA LEU A 39 13.20 -20.90 -0.62
C LEU A 39 14.04 -20.40 0.57
N VAL A 40 13.98 -21.07 1.72
CA VAL A 40 14.86 -20.77 2.87
C VAL A 40 16.32 -20.89 2.46
N GLN A 41 16.68 -21.96 1.77
CA GLN A 41 18.04 -22.13 1.26
C GLN A 41 18.42 -21.06 0.22
N ALA A 42 17.48 -20.67 -0.64
CA ALA A 42 17.71 -19.60 -1.61
C ALA A 42 17.92 -18.25 -0.93
N LEU A 43 17.16 -17.93 0.12
CA LEU A 43 17.34 -16.69 0.92
C LEU A 43 18.72 -16.62 1.58
N ASP A 44 19.30 -17.75 2.03
CA ASP A 44 20.66 -17.78 2.56
C ASP A 44 21.72 -17.51 1.47
N ARG A 45 21.44 -17.88 0.22
CA ARG A 45 22.36 -17.72 -0.90
C ARG A 45 22.30 -16.36 -1.59
N VAL A 46 21.22 -15.61 -1.41
CA VAL A 46 20.97 -14.31 -2.08
C VAL A 46 21.04 -13.17 -1.07
N PRO A 47 22.23 -12.67 -0.72
CA PRO A 47 22.42 -11.69 0.35
C PRO A 47 21.81 -10.31 0.05
N LYS A 48 21.42 -10.04 -1.19
CA LYS A 48 20.70 -8.82 -1.58
C LYS A 48 19.31 -8.73 -0.94
N MET A 49 18.70 -9.88 -0.62
CA MET A 49 17.41 -9.95 0.04
C MET A 49 17.61 -10.33 1.51
N ARG A 50 17.42 -9.38 2.41
CA ARG A 50 17.45 -9.64 3.84
C ARG A 50 16.28 -10.54 4.24
N SER A 51 16.56 -11.67 4.88
CA SER A 51 15.54 -12.55 5.46
C SER A 51 15.37 -12.28 6.95
N VAL A 52 14.14 -12.30 7.44
CA VAL A 52 13.79 -12.15 8.86
C VAL A 52 12.80 -13.23 9.23
N LEU A 53 13.18 -14.07 10.20
CA LEU A 53 12.28 -15.06 10.77
C LEU A 53 11.29 -14.38 11.72
N ALA A 54 10.00 -14.59 11.52
CA ALA A 54 8.94 -14.26 12.46
C ALA A 54 8.33 -15.53 13.05
N LEU A 55 7.81 -15.46 14.27
CA LEU A 55 7.28 -16.63 14.98
C LEU A 55 5.78 -16.85 14.74
N PHE A 56 5.16 -16.01 13.91
CA PHE A 56 3.75 -16.05 13.54
C PHE A 56 3.52 -15.30 12.22
N GLU A 57 2.75 -15.85 11.31
CA GLU A 57 2.57 -15.28 9.97
C GLU A 57 1.82 -13.94 9.98
N GLY A 58 0.98 -13.70 10.97
CA GLY A 58 0.40 -12.36 11.20
C GLY A 58 1.47 -11.29 11.44
N VAL A 59 2.60 -11.66 12.09
CA VAL A 59 3.75 -10.76 12.22
C VAL A 59 4.45 -10.56 10.88
N CYS A 60 4.57 -11.61 10.05
CA CYS A 60 5.15 -11.50 8.71
C CYS A 60 4.39 -10.44 7.89
N THR A 61 3.08 -10.59 7.78
CA THR A 61 2.24 -9.71 6.95
C THR A 61 2.12 -8.31 7.54
N GLY A 62 2.05 -8.17 8.88
CA GLY A 62 2.02 -6.86 9.54
C GLY A 62 3.33 -6.08 9.41
N ALA A 63 4.48 -6.76 9.53
CA ALA A 63 5.77 -6.13 9.34
C ALA A 63 6.03 -5.74 7.88
N ALA A 64 5.59 -6.57 6.92
CA ALA A 64 5.66 -6.24 5.49
C ALA A 64 4.77 -5.03 5.14
N ASP A 65 3.56 -4.93 5.70
CA ASP A 65 2.69 -3.75 5.57
C ASP A 65 3.38 -2.48 6.12
N GLY A 66 3.95 -2.56 7.33
CA GLY A 66 4.68 -1.44 7.94
C GLY A 66 5.89 -1.01 7.11
N TYR A 67 6.69 -1.97 6.62
CA TYR A 67 7.81 -1.69 5.73
C TYR A 67 7.38 -0.97 4.45
N ALA A 68 6.34 -1.49 3.79
CA ALA A 68 5.83 -0.90 2.55
C ALA A 68 5.31 0.53 2.76
N ARG A 69 4.58 0.80 3.84
CA ARG A 69 4.11 2.15 4.18
C ARG A 69 5.26 3.12 4.40
N MET A 70 6.34 2.69 5.05
CA MET A 70 7.47 3.56 5.38
C MET A 70 8.42 3.80 4.22
N THR A 71 8.61 2.81 3.35
CA THR A 71 9.59 2.86 2.26
C THR A 71 8.99 3.12 0.88
N GLY A 72 7.70 2.84 0.68
CA GLY A 72 7.05 2.81 -0.63
C GLY A 72 7.46 1.60 -1.49
N LYS A 73 8.27 0.67 -0.95
CA LYS A 73 8.76 -0.52 -1.66
C LYS A 73 8.02 -1.77 -1.21
N PRO A 74 7.76 -2.74 -2.08
CA PRO A 74 7.19 -4.02 -1.67
C PRO A 74 8.18 -4.82 -0.82
N ALA A 75 7.66 -5.46 0.24
CA ALA A 75 8.34 -6.55 0.93
C ALA A 75 7.74 -7.88 0.51
N ALA A 76 8.55 -8.95 0.53
CA ALA A 76 8.07 -10.31 0.39
C ALA A 76 7.72 -10.91 1.75
N THR A 77 6.71 -11.77 1.80
CA THR A 77 6.46 -12.70 2.91
C THR A 77 6.57 -14.13 2.41
N LEU A 78 7.04 -15.03 3.28
CA LEU A 78 7.08 -16.47 3.00
C LEU A 78 6.22 -17.18 4.05
N LEU A 79 5.11 -17.78 3.59
CA LEU A 79 4.04 -18.29 4.43
C LEU A 79 3.81 -19.78 4.17
N HIS A 80 3.56 -20.55 5.26
CA HIS A 80 3.42 -22.00 5.18
C HIS A 80 1.99 -22.43 4.80
N LEU A 81 1.80 -22.76 3.54
CA LEU A 81 0.54 -23.28 2.98
C LEU A 81 -0.69 -22.42 3.33
N GLY A 82 -1.87 -23.03 3.27
CA GLY A 82 -3.12 -22.36 3.61
C GLY A 82 -3.22 -21.90 5.06
N PRO A 83 -2.83 -22.71 6.05
CA PRO A 83 -2.80 -22.27 7.45
C PRO A 83 -1.93 -21.02 7.67
N GLY A 84 -0.75 -20.96 7.04
CA GLY A 84 0.14 -19.80 7.13
C GLY A 84 -0.47 -18.54 6.50
N LEU A 85 -1.07 -18.67 5.32
CA LEU A 85 -1.80 -17.56 4.72
C LEU A 85 -2.98 -17.12 5.60
N ALA A 86 -3.76 -18.07 6.13
CA ALA A 86 -4.90 -17.79 7.00
C ALA A 86 -4.50 -16.98 8.25
N ASN A 87 -3.36 -17.31 8.88
CA ASN A 87 -2.81 -16.56 10.01
C ASN A 87 -2.43 -15.11 9.63
N GLY A 88 -2.00 -14.88 8.39
CA GLY A 88 -1.62 -13.56 7.88
C GLY A 88 -2.77 -12.65 7.46
N ILE A 89 -3.97 -13.19 7.25
CA ILE A 89 -5.12 -12.51 6.61
C ILE A 89 -5.52 -11.21 7.32
N ALA A 90 -5.49 -11.15 8.64
CA ALA A 90 -5.90 -9.97 9.39
C ALA A 90 -5.08 -8.72 8.98
N ASN A 91 -3.77 -8.87 8.84
CA ASN A 91 -2.90 -7.78 8.42
C ASN A 91 -2.89 -7.57 6.89
N LEU A 92 -3.16 -8.61 6.09
CA LEU A 92 -3.43 -8.43 4.65
C LEU A 92 -4.68 -7.57 4.42
N HIS A 93 -5.72 -7.69 5.28
CA HIS A 93 -6.84 -6.76 5.24
C HIS A 93 -6.39 -5.31 5.41
N ASN A 94 -5.55 -5.03 6.41
CA ASN A 94 -5.02 -3.69 6.65
C ASN A 94 -4.14 -3.18 5.50
N ALA A 95 -3.25 -4.02 5.00
CA ALA A 95 -2.38 -3.71 3.86
C ALA A 95 -3.18 -3.41 2.58
N ARG A 96 -4.25 -4.19 2.32
CA ARG A 96 -5.17 -3.94 1.20
C ARG A 96 -5.84 -2.57 1.32
N ARG A 97 -6.34 -2.22 2.50
CA ARG A 97 -6.97 -0.90 2.76
C ARG A 97 -6.00 0.26 2.62
N ALA A 98 -4.73 0.02 2.94
CA ALA A 98 -3.65 1.00 2.82
C ALA A 98 -3.03 1.08 1.42
N ASN A 99 -3.38 0.18 0.49
CA ASN A 99 -2.70 -0.01 -0.79
C ASN A 99 -1.19 -0.27 -0.61
N SER A 100 -0.80 -0.97 0.44
CA SER A 100 0.58 -1.34 0.67
C SER A 100 1.04 -2.38 -0.35
N PRO A 101 2.12 -2.12 -1.11
CA PRO A 101 2.66 -3.10 -2.04
C PRO A 101 3.29 -4.26 -1.27
N MET A 102 2.83 -5.48 -1.52
CA MET A 102 3.32 -6.69 -0.85
C MET A 102 3.31 -7.89 -1.77
N ILE A 103 4.31 -8.77 -1.65
CA ILE A 103 4.38 -10.05 -2.34
C ILE A 103 4.25 -11.15 -1.30
N ASN A 104 3.15 -11.91 -1.32
CA ASN A 104 3.05 -13.11 -0.51
C ASN A 104 3.50 -14.30 -1.34
N ILE A 105 4.57 -14.96 -0.91
CA ILE A 105 4.98 -16.28 -1.43
C ILE A 105 4.39 -17.29 -0.47
N VAL A 106 3.44 -18.07 -0.95
CA VAL A 106 2.76 -19.10 -0.16
C VAL A 106 3.17 -20.46 -0.71
N GLY A 107 3.88 -21.23 0.08
CA GLY A 107 4.21 -22.60 -0.29
C GLY A 107 2.95 -23.46 -0.43
N ASN A 108 3.04 -24.48 -1.25
CA ASN A 108 2.00 -25.48 -1.41
C ASN A 108 2.64 -26.87 -1.59
N HIS A 109 1.85 -27.91 -1.44
CA HIS A 109 2.27 -29.26 -1.84
C HIS A 109 2.68 -29.27 -3.32
N PRO A 110 3.57 -30.21 -3.72
CA PRO A 110 3.83 -30.43 -5.14
C PRO A 110 2.53 -30.64 -5.91
N ASN A 111 2.46 -30.14 -7.14
CA ASN A 111 1.23 -30.19 -7.95
C ASN A 111 0.66 -31.61 -8.06
N TYR A 112 1.51 -32.60 -8.22
CA TYR A 112 1.11 -34.02 -8.27
C TYR A 112 0.57 -34.54 -6.94
N HIS A 113 0.85 -33.89 -5.80
CA HIS A 113 0.47 -34.34 -4.46
C HIS A 113 -0.83 -33.71 -3.95
N VAL A 114 -1.21 -32.55 -4.46
CA VAL A 114 -2.42 -31.81 -4.03
C VAL A 114 -3.69 -32.68 -4.10
N GLY A 115 -3.80 -33.53 -5.11
CA GLY A 115 -4.96 -34.41 -5.30
C GLY A 115 -5.15 -35.50 -4.22
N PHE A 116 -4.16 -35.74 -3.35
CA PHE A 116 -4.26 -36.69 -2.25
C PHE A 116 -4.85 -36.12 -0.96
N ASP A 117 -5.17 -34.84 -0.94
CA ASP A 117 -5.76 -34.14 0.21
C ASP A 117 -4.99 -34.39 1.52
N ALA A 118 -3.67 -34.21 1.47
CA ALA A 118 -2.79 -34.32 2.64
C ALA A 118 -3.21 -33.39 3.77
N PRO A 119 -2.85 -33.63 5.05
CA PRO A 119 -3.41 -32.89 6.21
C PRO A 119 -3.33 -31.38 6.19
N LEU A 120 -2.42 -30.78 5.42
CA LEU A 120 -2.30 -29.32 5.28
C LEU A 120 -2.81 -28.80 3.93
N THR A 121 -3.37 -29.66 3.09
CA THR A 121 -3.98 -29.25 1.82
C THR A 121 -5.16 -28.33 2.08
N SER A 122 -5.22 -27.22 1.35
CA SER A 122 -6.33 -26.26 1.40
C SER A 122 -6.43 -25.48 0.10
N ASN A 123 -7.60 -24.91 -0.16
CA ASN A 123 -7.78 -24.03 -1.33
C ASN A 123 -7.20 -22.65 -1.05
N ILE A 124 -5.89 -22.52 -1.26
CA ILE A 124 -5.11 -21.31 -0.99
C ILE A 124 -5.58 -20.17 -1.91
N ASP A 125 -5.90 -20.45 -3.17
CA ASP A 125 -6.40 -19.48 -4.13
C ASP A 125 -7.65 -18.76 -3.60
N THR A 126 -8.63 -19.50 -3.10
CA THR A 126 -9.85 -18.94 -2.52
C THR A 126 -9.56 -18.08 -1.29
N LEU A 127 -8.61 -18.47 -0.44
CA LEU A 127 -8.19 -17.66 0.71
C LEU A 127 -7.55 -16.34 0.26
N ALA A 128 -6.68 -16.38 -0.74
CA ALA A 128 -5.97 -15.21 -1.26
C ALA A 128 -6.89 -14.21 -1.97
N ARG A 129 -7.94 -14.70 -2.64
CA ARG A 129 -8.80 -13.94 -3.57
C ARG A 129 -9.45 -12.70 -2.96
N ASN A 130 -9.75 -12.71 -1.67
CA ASN A 130 -10.38 -11.57 -0.99
C ASN A 130 -9.39 -10.44 -0.65
N TYR A 131 -8.08 -10.71 -0.66
CA TYR A 131 -7.06 -9.80 -0.16
C TYR A 131 -6.05 -9.38 -1.22
N SER A 132 -5.85 -10.21 -2.24
CA SER A 132 -4.86 -10.02 -3.30
C SER A 132 -5.49 -9.46 -4.56
N SER A 133 -4.85 -8.46 -5.15
CA SER A 133 -5.22 -7.90 -6.46
C SER A 133 -4.67 -8.72 -7.62
N TRP A 134 -3.65 -9.55 -7.35
CA TRP A 134 -3.05 -10.47 -8.30
C TRP A 134 -2.76 -11.81 -7.62
N ILE A 135 -3.08 -12.91 -8.27
CA ILE A 135 -2.83 -14.25 -7.76
C ILE A 135 -2.31 -15.10 -8.92
N LYS A 136 -1.26 -15.85 -8.64
CA LYS A 136 -0.75 -16.87 -9.53
C LYS A 136 -0.63 -18.19 -8.77
N SER A 137 -1.19 -19.24 -9.33
CA SER A 137 -1.08 -20.62 -8.91
C SER A 137 -0.44 -21.46 -10.03
N GLU A 138 -0.07 -22.66 -9.73
CA GLU A 138 0.40 -23.65 -10.72
C GLU A 138 1.65 -23.20 -11.51
N SER A 139 2.56 -22.44 -10.86
CA SER A 139 3.87 -22.16 -11.42
C SER A 139 4.66 -23.47 -11.58
N THR A 140 5.51 -23.51 -12.62
CA THR A 140 6.49 -24.57 -12.83
C THR A 140 7.89 -24.04 -12.55
N GLU A 141 8.87 -24.91 -12.47
CA GLU A 141 10.29 -24.53 -12.33
C GLU A 141 10.77 -23.57 -13.44
N SER A 142 10.19 -23.67 -14.65
CA SER A 142 10.51 -22.83 -15.79
C SER A 142 9.80 -21.48 -15.79
N THR A 143 8.66 -21.35 -15.12
CA THR A 143 7.87 -20.08 -15.08
C THR A 143 8.03 -19.31 -13.78
N LEU A 144 8.50 -19.95 -12.72
CA LEU A 144 8.49 -19.40 -11.36
C LEU A 144 9.25 -18.05 -11.25
N ALA A 145 10.38 -17.89 -11.93
CA ALA A 145 11.13 -16.65 -11.96
C ALA A 145 10.33 -15.52 -12.64
N GLN A 146 9.68 -15.79 -13.78
CA GLN A 146 8.83 -14.83 -14.48
C GLN A 146 7.59 -14.47 -13.64
N ASP A 147 6.95 -15.46 -13.03
CA ASP A 147 5.81 -15.25 -12.14
C ASP A 147 6.19 -14.36 -10.94
N GLY A 148 7.45 -14.44 -10.46
CA GLY A 148 8.01 -13.54 -9.46
C GLY A 148 8.12 -12.09 -9.96
N ALA A 149 8.66 -11.87 -11.16
CA ALA A 149 8.73 -10.55 -11.77
C ALA A 149 7.33 -9.95 -12.04
N ASP A 150 6.39 -10.78 -12.45
CA ASP A 150 4.99 -10.38 -12.65
C ASP A 150 4.31 -10.02 -11.33
N ALA A 151 4.54 -10.80 -10.27
CA ALA A 151 4.05 -10.49 -8.92
C ALA A 151 4.58 -9.14 -8.43
N TYR A 152 5.89 -8.88 -8.58
CA TYR A 152 6.47 -7.58 -8.24
C TYR A 152 5.79 -6.44 -9.00
N THR A 153 5.66 -6.57 -10.33
CA THR A 153 5.01 -5.55 -11.16
C THR A 153 3.57 -5.32 -10.76
N ALA A 154 2.83 -6.39 -10.41
CA ALA A 154 1.46 -6.32 -9.94
C ALA A 154 1.32 -5.53 -8.63
N THR A 155 2.32 -5.57 -7.73
CA THR A 155 2.30 -4.77 -6.49
C THR A 155 2.43 -3.27 -6.72
N LEU A 156 3.01 -2.86 -7.85
CA LEU A 156 3.20 -1.45 -8.20
C LEU A 156 2.06 -0.91 -9.09
N ARG A 157 1.16 -1.78 -9.53
CA ARG A 157 0.07 -1.45 -10.43
C ARG A 157 -1.24 -1.30 -9.66
N GLN A 158 -1.78 -0.09 -9.63
CA GLN A 158 -3.18 0.10 -9.29
C GLN A 158 -4.04 -0.26 -10.51
N THR A 159 -4.94 -1.21 -10.33
CA THR A 159 -5.90 -1.58 -11.38
C THR A 159 -7.24 -0.89 -11.09
N PRO A 160 -7.90 -0.27 -12.11
CA PRO A 160 -9.20 0.34 -11.92
C PRO A 160 -10.19 -0.61 -11.24
N GLY A 161 -10.84 -0.12 -10.18
CA GLY A 161 -11.81 -0.90 -9.41
C GLY A 161 -11.22 -1.96 -8.47
N SER A 162 -9.90 -2.19 -8.47
CA SER A 162 -9.25 -3.05 -7.49
C SER A 162 -8.90 -2.26 -6.22
N GLN A 163 -8.93 -2.96 -5.08
CA GLN A 163 -8.47 -2.42 -3.81
C GLN A 163 -7.20 -3.11 -3.39
N GLY A 164 -6.16 -2.31 -3.06
CA GLY A 164 -4.89 -2.81 -2.58
C GLY A 164 -3.89 -3.17 -3.69
N GLN A 165 -2.66 -3.44 -3.28
CA GLN A 165 -1.52 -3.75 -4.11
C GLN A 165 -0.80 -5.00 -3.58
N ILE A 166 -1.55 -6.05 -3.29
CA ILE A 166 -1.02 -7.32 -2.78
C ILE A 166 -1.02 -8.34 -3.91
N ALA A 167 0.16 -8.88 -4.20
CA ALA A 167 0.34 -10.02 -5.09
C ALA A 167 0.57 -11.30 -4.27
N THR A 168 -0.13 -12.37 -4.59
CA THR A 168 0.08 -13.68 -3.94
C THR A 168 0.49 -14.71 -4.98
N LEU A 169 1.71 -15.24 -4.82
CA LEU A 169 2.28 -16.33 -5.59
C LEU A 169 2.15 -17.61 -4.80
N ILE A 170 1.30 -18.51 -5.24
CA ILE A 170 1.09 -19.84 -4.64
C ILE A 170 2.00 -20.82 -5.38
N MET A 171 3.02 -21.31 -4.68
CA MET A 171 4.12 -22.05 -5.27
C MET A 171 4.09 -23.51 -4.83
N GLY A 172 3.88 -24.41 -5.78
CA GLY A 172 4.11 -25.84 -5.54
C GLY A 172 5.57 -26.13 -5.21
N ALA A 173 5.83 -27.02 -4.25
CA ALA A 173 7.18 -27.36 -3.86
C ALA A 173 8.02 -27.92 -5.03
N ASP A 174 7.38 -28.62 -6.00
CA ASP A 174 8.01 -29.11 -7.22
C ASP A 174 8.56 -27.98 -8.11
N ALA A 175 7.88 -26.86 -8.22
CA ALA A 175 8.40 -25.69 -8.91
C ALA A 175 9.66 -25.11 -8.21
N ALA A 176 9.73 -25.20 -6.88
CA ALA A 176 10.86 -24.70 -6.12
C ALA A 176 12.14 -25.52 -6.27
N TRP A 177 12.01 -26.86 -6.25
CA TRP A 177 13.19 -27.74 -6.34
C TRP A 177 13.58 -28.14 -7.77
N GLY A 178 12.68 -27.94 -8.76
CA GLY A 178 12.95 -28.26 -10.15
C GLY A 178 14.05 -27.39 -10.76
N GLU A 179 14.67 -27.88 -11.83
CA GLU A 179 15.74 -27.16 -12.55
C GLU A 179 15.17 -25.96 -13.29
N SER A 180 15.73 -24.77 -13.06
CA SER A 180 15.35 -23.51 -13.68
C SER A 180 16.38 -23.00 -14.68
N GLN A 181 15.92 -22.17 -15.63
CA GLN A 181 16.81 -21.48 -16.56
C GLN A 181 17.52 -20.25 -15.93
N GLY A 182 17.24 -19.94 -14.68
CA GLY A 182 17.82 -18.84 -13.94
C GLY A 182 16.87 -17.64 -13.76
N PRO A 183 17.38 -16.55 -13.17
CA PRO A 183 16.60 -15.33 -12.93
C PRO A 183 16.22 -14.64 -14.24
N VAL A 184 15.13 -13.88 -14.18
CA VAL A 184 14.68 -13.03 -15.29
C VAL A 184 14.82 -11.55 -14.95
N ALA A 185 14.97 -10.73 -15.97
CA ALA A 185 15.05 -9.28 -15.81
C ALA A 185 13.70 -8.71 -15.30
N PRO A 186 13.74 -7.61 -14.50
CA PRO A 186 12.54 -6.92 -14.09
C PRO A 186 11.67 -6.47 -15.26
N ASN A 187 10.37 -6.59 -15.13
CA ASN A 187 9.43 -6.03 -16.10
C ASN A 187 9.48 -4.49 -16.12
N ALA A 188 9.02 -3.89 -17.21
CA ALA A 188 8.81 -2.45 -17.26
C ALA A 188 7.80 -2.01 -16.19
N LEU A 189 8.16 -0.98 -15.41
CA LEU A 189 7.30 -0.50 -14.34
C LEU A 189 6.07 0.22 -14.90
N PRO A 190 4.88 -0.06 -14.38
CA PRO A 190 3.66 0.62 -14.78
C PRO A 190 3.71 2.09 -14.34
N GLN A 191 3.26 2.98 -15.21
CA GLN A 191 3.08 4.39 -14.86
C GLN A 191 1.60 4.66 -14.54
N ARG A 192 1.35 5.63 -13.65
CA ARG A 192 0.00 6.10 -13.37
C ARG A 192 -0.55 6.85 -14.56
N SER A 193 -1.82 6.64 -14.88
CA SER A 193 -2.50 7.36 -15.95
C SER A 193 -2.72 8.82 -15.56
N LYS A 194 -2.63 9.71 -16.56
CA LYS A 194 -2.92 11.13 -16.38
C LYS A 194 -4.36 11.42 -16.79
N ILE A 195 -5.00 12.29 -16.01
CA ILE A 195 -6.36 12.76 -16.33
C ILE A 195 -6.35 13.75 -17.49
N THR A 196 -7.50 13.92 -18.13
CA THR A 196 -7.67 14.87 -19.23
C THR A 196 -7.72 16.33 -18.73
N SER A 197 -7.44 17.29 -19.62
CA SER A 197 -7.54 18.72 -19.28
C SER A 197 -8.96 19.13 -18.96
N ASP A 198 -9.96 18.51 -19.57
CA ASP A 198 -11.38 18.81 -19.32
C ASP A 198 -11.76 18.59 -17.84
N VAL A 199 -11.21 17.55 -17.18
CA VAL A 199 -11.44 17.30 -15.75
C VAL A 199 -10.81 18.42 -14.92
N ILE A 200 -9.57 18.83 -15.26
CA ILE A 200 -8.89 19.95 -14.59
C ILE A 200 -9.72 21.23 -14.71
N ASP A 201 -10.16 21.59 -15.93
CA ASP A 201 -10.93 22.79 -16.18
C ASP A 201 -12.29 22.77 -15.50
N ALA A 202 -12.96 21.62 -15.45
CA ALA A 202 -14.22 21.45 -14.75
C ALA A 202 -14.08 21.66 -13.23
N ILE A 203 -13.02 21.13 -12.62
CA ILE A 203 -12.74 21.32 -11.19
C ILE A 203 -12.32 22.77 -10.91
N ALA A 204 -11.43 23.33 -11.74
CA ALA A 204 -11.01 24.73 -11.60
C ALA A 204 -12.20 25.69 -11.64
N SER A 205 -13.09 25.51 -12.62
CA SER A 205 -14.31 26.34 -12.76
C SER A 205 -15.21 26.28 -11.53
N LYS A 206 -15.33 25.10 -10.90
CA LYS A 206 -16.12 24.94 -9.67
C LYS A 206 -15.47 25.66 -8.48
N ILE A 207 -14.15 25.63 -8.37
CA ILE A 207 -13.41 26.35 -7.34
C ILE A 207 -13.53 27.86 -7.56
N GLU A 208 -13.39 28.33 -8.80
CA GLU A 208 -13.50 29.74 -9.19
C GLU A 208 -14.92 30.31 -9.02
N ALA A 209 -15.94 29.47 -9.13
CA ALA A 209 -17.34 29.87 -8.88
C ALA A 209 -17.59 30.32 -7.43
N GLY A 210 -16.64 30.06 -6.53
CA GLY A 210 -16.72 30.44 -5.12
C GLY A 210 -17.48 29.42 -4.27
N GLY A 211 -17.74 29.81 -3.01
CA GLY A 211 -18.32 28.93 -2.00
C GLY A 211 -17.24 28.23 -1.16
N LYS A 212 -17.68 27.39 -0.23
CA LYS A 212 -16.79 26.64 0.66
C LYS A 212 -16.40 25.33 0.00
N VAL A 213 -15.17 25.26 -0.54
CA VAL A 213 -14.62 24.09 -1.23
C VAL A 213 -13.62 23.38 -0.34
N ALA A 214 -13.60 22.05 -0.39
CA ALA A 214 -12.56 21.24 0.21
C ALA A 214 -12.02 20.18 -0.77
N LEU A 215 -10.74 19.85 -0.62
CA LEU A 215 -10.11 18.71 -1.26
C LEU A 215 -9.93 17.60 -0.21
N LEU A 216 -10.45 16.41 -0.48
CA LEU A 216 -10.21 15.20 0.30
C LEU A 216 -9.15 14.36 -0.43
N LEU A 217 -7.98 14.28 0.21
CA LEU A 217 -6.77 13.68 -0.35
C LEU A 217 -6.54 12.31 0.27
N GLU A 218 -6.42 11.28 -0.55
CA GLU A 218 -6.16 9.92 -0.10
C GLU A 218 -5.12 9.23 -1.01
N HIS A 219 -4.54 8.14 -0.56
CA HIS A 219 -3.58 7.30 -1.30
C HIS A 219 -2.45 8.12 -1.95
N HIS A 220 -2.34 8.17 -3.29
CA HIS A 220 -1.33 8.96 -3.99
C HIS A 220 -1.51 10.48 -3.78
N GLY A 221 -2.72 10.93 -3.45
CA GLY A 221 -3.03 12.33 -3.14
C GLY A 221 -2.43 12.84 -1.83
N VAL A 222 -1.94 11.96 -0.94
CA VAL A 222 -1.23 12.33 0.30
C VAL A 222 0.28 12.21 0.21
N SER A 223 0.84 11.96 -0.99
CA SER A 223 2.29 12.05 -1.19
C SER A 223 2.81 13.48 -0.91
N PRO A 224 4.07 13.66 -0.49
CA PRO A 224 4.62 14.98 -0.19
C PRO A 224 4.43 15.99 -1.32
N GLU A 225 4.64 15.58 -2.57
CA GLU A 225 4.50 16.42 -3.76
C GLU A 225 3.03 16.78 -4.03
N ALA A 226 2.11 15.84 -3.86
CA ALA A 226 0.67 16.07 -4.01
C ALA A 226 0.16 17.06 -2.95
N LEU A 227 0.55 16.85 -1.68
CA LEU A 227 0.21 17.76 -0.58
C LEU A 227 0.78 19.16 -0.79
N ALA A 228 2.00 19.29 -1.31
CA ALA A 228 2.59 20.60 -1.62
C ALA A 228 1.77 21.34 -2.68
N ASN A 229 1.36 20.69 -3.76
CA ASN A 229 0.50 21.29 -4.78
C ASN A 229 -0.90 21.64 -4.24
N ALA A 230 -1.51 20.74 -3.45
CA ALA A 230 -2.78 21.02 -2.79
C ALA A 230 -2.68 22.22 -1.82
N SER A 231 -1.57 22.35 -1.08
CA SER A 231 -1.33 23.50 -0.19
C SER A 231 -1.25 24.82 -0.96
N LYS A 232 -0.61 24.84 -2.14
CA LYS A 232 -0.60 26.03 -3.02
C LYS A 232 -2.01 26.41 -3.48
N ILE A 233 -2.81 25.42 -3.90
CA ILE A 233 -4.21 25.62 -4.26
C ILE A 233 -4.99 26.20 -3.07
N SER A 234 -4.82 25.63 -1.88
CA SER A 234 -5.45 26.12 -0.65
C SER A 234 -5.05 27.56 -0.34
N ALA A 235 -3.76 27.92 -0.44
CA ALA A 235 -3.26 29.27 -0.20
C ALA A 235 -3.89 30.29 -1.15
N LYS A 236 -4.07 29.92 -2.43
CA LYS A 236 -4.67 30.80 -3.45
C LYS A 236 -6.17 30.98 -3.32
N THR A 237 -6.88 29.88 -3.06
CA THR A 237 -8.33 29.79 -3.23
C THR A 237 -9.10 29.76 -1.91
N GLY A 238 -8.42 29.49 -0.79
CA GLY A 238 -9.06 29.25 0.49
C GLY A 238 -9.70 27.86 0.65
N CYS A 239 -9.49 26.95 -0.31
CA CYS A 239 -9.97 25.57 -0.19
C CYS A 239 -9.37 24.90 1.04
N ARG A 240 -10.21 24.18 1.82
CA ARG A 240 -9.73 23.35 2.93
C ARG A 240 -9.11 22.05 2.41
N LEU A 241 -8.13 21.54 3.12
CA LEU A 241 -7.45 20.29 2.80
C LEU A 241 -7.74 19.26 3.88
N PHE A 242 -8.24 18.10 3.47
CA PHE A 242 -8.49 16.98 4.35
C PHE A 242 -7.80 15.71 3.87
N THR A 243 -7.42 14.86 4.82
CA THR A 243 -7.18 13.44 4.56
C THR A 243 -8.30 12.61 5.20
N GLY A 244 -8.47 11.38 4.72
CA GLY A 244 -9.35 10.42 5.39
C GLY A 244 -8.94 10.16 6.85
N THR A 245 -9.82 9.49 7.59
CA THR A 245 -9.60 9.18 9.01
C THR A 245 -8.38 8.26 9.22
N PHE A 246 -8.12 7.34 8.29
CA PHE A 246 -7.06 6.33 8.38
C PHE A 246 -6.17 6.34 7.13
N PRO A 247 -5.41 7.41 6.88
CA PRO A 247 -4.46 7.39 5.78
C PRO A 247 -3.38 6.32 6.02
N ALA A 248 -2.88 5.72 4.96
CA ALA A 248 -1.82 4.73 5.05
C ALA A 248 -0.55 5.31 5.70
N ARG A 249 -0.17 6.51 5.26
CA ARG A 249 0.91 7.34 5.79
C ARG A 249 0.66 8.78 5.37
N VAL A 250 0.93 9.71 6.26
CA VAL A 250 1.02 11.15 5.97
C VAL A 250 2.25 11.68 6.70
N ASP A 251 3.14 12.33 5.97
CA ASP A 251 4.29 12.98 6.58
C ASP A 251 3.83 14.25 7.30
N GLY A 252 4.11 14.32 8.59
CA GLY A 252 3.72 15.43 9.45
C GLY A 252 4.93 16.13 10.07
N GLY A 253 4.65 17.15 10.88
CA GLY A 253 5.68 17.91 11.58
C GLY A 253 6.27 19.07 10.75
N PRO A 254 7.27 19.78 11.31
CA PRO A 254 7.79 21.03 10.75
C PRO A 254 8.28 20.86 9.31
N GLY A 255 7.87 21.77 8.44
CA GLY A 255 8.25 21.79 7.02
C GLY A 255 7.36 20.95 6.10
N ASN A 256 6.50 20.07 6.64
CA ASN A 256 5.52 19.35 5.85
C ASN A 256 4.24 20.17 5.67
N PRO A 257 3.52 20.02 4.54
CA PRO A 257 2.27 20.76 4.29
C PRO A 257 1.21 20.47 5.36
N GLU A 258 0.51 21.52 5.79
CA GLU A 258 -0.63 21.36 6.70
C GLU A 258 -1.81 20.72 5.99
N VAL A 259 -2.33 19.64 6.55
CA VAL A 259 -3.55 18.98 6.12
C VAL A 259 -4.31 18.49 7.35
N GLU A 260 -5.64 18.67 7.34
CA GLU A 260 -6.52 18.28 8.42
C GLU A 260 -6.96 16.82 8.22
N ARG A 261 -6.89 16.00 9.27
CA ARG A 261 -7.40 14.62 9.22
C ARG A 261 -8.86 14.59 9.66
N LEU A 262 -9.72 13.93 8.89
CA LEU A 262 -11.10 13.72 9.29
C LEU A 262 -11.18 12.94 10.61
N PRO A 263 -12.05 13.37 11.56
CA PRO A 263 -12.21 12.71 12.85
C PRO A 263 -12.69 11.25 12.72
N TYR A 264 -12.59 10.51 13.83
CA TYR A 264 -13.05 9.13 13.86
C TYR A 264 -14.58 9.01 13.97
N PHE A 265 -15.20 9.83 14.81
CA PHE A 265 -16.64 9.77 15.03
C PHE A 265 -17.42 10.47 13.92
N PRO A 266 -18.48 9.83 13.37
CA PRO A 266 -19.21 10.36 12.24
C PRO A 266 -19.87 11.72 12.52
N GLU A 267 -20.32 11.96 13.75
CA GLU A 267 -20.89 13.26 14.15
C GLU A 267 -19.86 14.38 14.04
N GLN A 268 -18.62 14.10 14.41
CA GLN A 268 -17.52 15.07 14.29
C GLN A 268 -17.14 15.31 12.82
N VAL A 269 -17.18 14.25 11.97
CA VAL A 269 -16.97 14.41 10.53
C VAL A 269 -18.05 15.30 9.93
N LEU A 270 -19.33 15.04 10.22
CA LEU A 270 -20.43 15.86 9.75
C LEU A 270 -20.29 17.32 10.22
N GLN A 271 -19.91 17.55 11.48
CA GLN A 271 -19.64 18.87 12.01
C GLN A 271 -18.47 19.56 11.28
N THR A 272 -17.35 18.83 11.03
CA THR A 272 -16.16 19.33 10.36
C THR A 272 -16.45 19.77 8.91
N LEU A 273 -17.32 19.00 8.23
CA LEU A 273 -17.68 19.25 6.84
C LEU A 273 -18.93 20.14 6.68
N THR A 274 -19.57 20.55 7.78
CA THR A 274 -20.78 21.39 7.75
C THR A 274 -20.58 22.66 6.93
N GLY A 275 -21.52 22.92 6.04
CA GLY A 275 -21.56 24.10 5.20
C GLY A 275 -20.55 24.08 4.04
N LEU A 276 -19.97 22.94 3.71
CA LEU A 276 -19.27 22.78 2.44
C LEU A 276 -20.28 22.79 1.27
N ASP A 277 -19.97 23.57 0.25
CA ASP A 277 -20.71 23.62 -1.00
C ASP A 277 -20.20 22.59 -2.00
N HIS A 278 -18.88 22.31 -1.93
CA HIS A 278 -18.23 21.39 -2.87
C HIS A 278 -17.10 20.60 -2.22
N LEU A 279 -17.10 19.28 -2.44
CA LEU A 279 -16.04 18.34 -2.04
C LEU A 279 -15.37 17.75 -3.28
N VAL A 280 -14.08 17.97 -3.44
CA VAL A 280 -13.25 17.41 -4.52
C VAL A 280 -12.49 16.20 -3.98
N LEU A 281 -12.70 15.03 -4.57
CA LEU A 281 -12.00 13.80 -4.21
C LEU A 281 -10.71 13.66 -5.01
N VAL A 282 -9.62 13.37 -4.32
CA VAL A 282 -8.30 13.16 -4.92
C VAL A 282 -7.76 11.80 -4.48
N GLY A 283 -7.88 10.81 -5.35
CA GLY A 283 -7.38 9.44 -5.13
C GLY A 283 -8.23 8.57 -4.20
N GLY A 284 -9.35 9.08 -3.68
CA GLY A 284 -10.15 8.37 -2.70
C GLY A 284 -11.65 8.39 -2.97
N GLU A 285 -12.43 7.87 -2.02
CA GLU A 285 -13.89 7.81 -2.05
C GLU A 285 -14.52 8.84 -1.09
N PRO A 286 -15.81 9.18 -1.25
CA PRO A 286 -16.51 10.01 -0.27
C PRO A 286 -16.41 9.45 1.15
N PRO A 287 -16.28 10.31 2.19
CA PRO A 287 -16.14 9.83 3.56
C PRO A 287 -17.37 9.05 4.00
N ALA A 288 -17.13 7.89 4.63
CA ALA A 288 -18.17 7.00 5.15
C ALA A 288 -18.02 6.79 6.65
N SER A 289 -19.14 6.54 7.32
CA SER A 289 -19.17 6.10 8.71
C SER A 289 -18.38 4.80 8.88
N PHE A 290 -17.52 4.73 9.89
CA PHE A 290 -16.77 3.52 10.17
C PHE A 290 -17.68 2.36 10.60
N PHE A 291 -18.67 2.68 11.41
CA PHE A 291 -19.76 1.77 11.78
C PHE A 291 -21.11 2.41 11.46
N ALA A 292 -22.13 1.57 11.25
CA ALA A 292 -23.49 2.05 11.13
C ALA A 292 -24.06 2.42 12.52
N TYR A 293 -24.60 3.63 12.62
CA TYR A 293 -25.29 4.10 13.82
C TYR A 293 -26.73 4.52 13.49
N ARG A 294 -27.66 4.24 14.40
CA ARG A 294 -29.06 4.64 14.21
C ARG A 294 -29.16 6.17 14.13
N GLY A 295 -29.74 6.68 13.05
CA GLY A 295 -29.92 8.13 12.84
C GLY A 295 -28.70 8.86 12.29
N ILE A 296 -27.59 8.16 12.01
CA ILE A 296 -26.41 8.71 11.36
C ILE A 296 -26.34 8.17 9.92
N PRO A 297 -26.11 9.02 8.90
CA PRO A 297 -25.97 8.55 7.53
C PRO A 297 -24.70 7.71 7.35
N GLY A 298 -24.75 6.73 6.46
CA GLY A 298 -23.58 5.91 6.11
C GLY A 298 -22.53 6.70 5.35
N GLN A 299 -22.95 7.61 4.47
CA GLN A 299 -22.07 8.55 3.76
C GLN A 299 -22.08 9.90 4.47
N LEU A 300 -20.90 10.44 4.73
CA LEU A 300 -20.72 11.63 5.58
C LEU A 300 -20.52 12.93 4.78
N VAL A 301 -20.99 12.97 3.54
CA VAL A 301 -21.06 14.21 2.75
C VAL A 301 -22.26 15.03 3.22
N PRO A 302 -22.10 16.33 3.55
CA PRO A 302 -23.24 17.17 3.96
C PRO A 302 -24.32 17.26 2.90
N GLU A 303 -25.58 17.38 3.34
CA GLU A 303 -26.70 17.63 2.44
C GLU A 303 -26.47 18.94 1.65
N GLY A 304 -26.73 18.91 0.34
CA GLY A 304 -26.49 20.03 -0.57
C GLY A 304 -25.04 20.19 -1.02
N CYS A 305 -24.07 19.48 -0.44
CA CYS A 305 -22.70 19.51 -0.89
C CYS A 305 -22.55 18.69 -2.17
N THR A 306 -22.03 19.30 -3.25
CA THR A 306 -21.73 18.58 -4.48
C THR A 306 -20.37 17.87 -4.37
N VAL A 307 -20.28 16.67 -4.94
CA VAL A 307 -19.04 15.89 -4.98
C VAL A 307 -18.52 15.81 -6.40
N SER A 308 -17.23 16.06 -6.57
CA SER A 308 -16.52 15.83 -7.84
C SER A 308 -15.23 15.09 -7.59
N ARG A 309 -14.77 14.37 -8.60
CA ARG A 309 -13.53 13.61 -8.52
C ARG A 309 -12.49 14.24 -9.43
N LEU A 310 -11.35 14.60 -8.87
CA LEU A 310 -10.18 15.03 -9.62
C LEU A 310 -9.42 13.82 -10.14
N THR A 311 -9.12 12.84 -9.26
CA THR A 311 -8.42 11.61 -9.64
C THR A 311 -9.05 10.38 -9.01
N GLN A 312 -8.97 9.26 -9.72
CA GLN A 312 -9.12 7.91 -9.18
C GLN A 312 -7.82 7.50 -8.43
N ASN A 313 -7.86 6.37 -7.73
CA ASN A 313 -6.70 5.87 -6.99
C ASN A 313 -5.51 5.47 -7.91
N GLU A 314 -5.80 4.95 -9.11
CA GLU A 314 -4.82 4.54 -10.11
C GLU A 314 -4.24 5.69 -10.94
N GLU A 315 -4.82 6.89 -10.83
CA GLU A 315 -4.39 8.06 -11.58
C GLU A 315 -3.30 8.87 -10.88
N ASP A 316 -2.60 9.71 -11.62
CA ASP A 316 -1.49 10.52 -11.12
C ASP A 316 -2.02 11.79 -10.43
N ALA A 317 -2.19 11.71 -9.12
CA ALA A 317 -2.65 12.84 -8.30
C ALA A 317 -1.62 13.99 -8.24
N VAL A 318 -0.32 13.71 -8.39
CA VAL A 318 0.73 14.74 -8.39
C VAL A 318 0.62 15.58 -9.66
N ASP A 319 0.56 14.93 -10.84
CA ASP A 319 0.35 15.62 -12.13
C ASP A 319 -0.97 16.41 -12.12
N ALA A 320 -2.05 15.78 -11.65
CA ALA A 320 -3.37 16.40 -11.61
C ALA A 320 -3.40 17.68 -10.74
N LEU A 321 -2.88 17.61 -9.51
CA LEU A 321 -2.83 18.75 -8.60
C LEU A 321 -1.85 19.83 -9.08
N SER A 322 -0.73 19.46 -9.71
CA SER A 322 0.17 20.44 -10.32
C SER A 322 -0.52 21.23 -11.42
N ARG A 323 -1.17 20.54 -12.37
CA ARG A 323 -1.93 21.17 -13.47
C ARG A 323 -3.12 21.98 -12.98
N LEU A 324 -3.78 21.53 -11.91
CA LEU A 324 -4.87 22.30 -11.29
C LEU A 324 -4.32 23.57 -10.61
N ALA A 325 -3.16 23.50 -9.94
CA ALA A 325 -2.49 24.67 -9.37
C ALA A 325 -2.11 25.69 -10.46
N ASP A 326 -1.55 25.22 -11.59
CA ASP A 326 -1.24 26.07 -12.75
C ASP A 326 -2.50 26.74 -13.30
N ARG A 327 -3.58 25.97 -13.52
CA ARG A 327 -4.86 26.46 -14.05
C ARG A 327 -5.53 27.52 -13.15
N LEU A 328 -5.36 27.41 -11.83
CA LEU A 328 -5.87 28.36 -10.84
C LEU A 328 -4.92 29.52 -10.56
N GLY A 329 -3.75 29.59 -11.22
CA GLY A 329 -2.72 30.60 -10.94
C GLY A 329 -2.12 30.48 -9.55
N ALA A 330 -2.10 29.26 -8.98
CA ALA A 330 -1.61 28.98 -7.63
C ALA A 330 -0.15 28.48 -7.60
N ALA A 331 0.48 28.23 -8.74
CA ALA A 331 1.81 27.59 -8.82
C ALA A 331 2.90 28.35 -8.03
N ALA A 332 2.82 29.67 -7.97
CA ALA A 332 3.77 30.54 -7.27
C ALA A 332 3.46 30.74 -5.77
N GLU A 333 2.34 30.21 -5.27
CA GLU A 333 1.96 30.37 -3.87
C GLU A 333 2.90 29.61 -2.93
N THR A 334 3.08 30.13 -1.74
CA THR A 334 3.91 29.50 -0.71
C THR A 334 3.14 28.34 -0.07
N VAL A 335 3.80 27.20 0.06
CA VAL A 335 3.25 26.04 0.78
C VAL A 335 3.13 26.38 2.27
N LYS A 336 1.93 26.27 2.81
CA LYS A 336 1.70 26.40 4.25
C LYS A 336 2.12 25.12 4.94
N THR A 337 3.09 25.21 5.83
CA THR A 337 3.69 24.06 6.53
C THR A 337 3.46 24.14 8.03
N PHE A 338 3.51 22.97 8.68
CA PHE A 338 3.48 22.91 10.14
C PHE A 338 4.65 23.68 10.74
N GLU A 339 4.34 24.50 11.74
CA GLU A 339 5.36 25.16 12.53
C GLU A 339 6.05 24.20 13.50
N ARG A 340 7.31 24.46 13.79
CA ARG A 340 8.03 23.71 14.81
C ARG A 340 7.47 24.04 16.19
N ARG A 341 6.86 23.06 16.85
CA ARG A 341 6.44 23.15 18.24
C ARG A 341 7.44 22.35 19.10
N VAL A 342 8.00 22.99 20.09
CA VAL A 342 8.84 22.32 21.09
C VAL A 342 7.96 22.05 22.31
N THR A 343 7.67 20.79 22.55
CA THR A 343 6.94 20.36 23.75
C THR A 343 7.93 20.30 24.91
N PRO A 344 7.73 21.08 26.00
CA PRO A 344 8.62 21.02 27.15
C PRO A 344 8.49 19.64 27.82
N ARG A 345 9.62 19.11 28.27
CA ARG A 345 9.63 17.85 29.03
C ARG A 345 8.81 17.99 30.30
N PRO A 346 7.81 17.14 30.55
CA PRO A 346 6.97 17.24 31.72
C PRO A 346 7.78 16.92 33.01
N THR A 347 7.38 17.52 34.13
CA THR A 347 7.90 17.23 35.46
C THR A 347 6.75 16.83 36.36
N GLY A 348 7.03 16.00 37.40
CA GLY A 348 6.02 15.53 38.33
C GLY A 348 5.58 14.07 38.12
N PRO A 349 4.50 13.63 38.78
CA PRO A 349 3.99 12.27 38.66
C PRO A 349 3.50 11.94 37.24
N LEU A 350 3.61 10.67 36.86
CA LEU A 350 3.15 10.19 35.56
C LEU A 350 1.62 10.11 35.57
N ASP A 351 1.03 10.82 34.60
CA ASP A 351 -0.36 10.70 34.18
C ASP A 351 -0.43 10.60 32.67
N THR A 352 -1.61 10.39 32.11
CA THR A 352 -1.80 10.27 30.65
C THR A 352 -1.24 11.47 29.90
N LYS A 353 -1.42 12.69 30.43
CA LYS A 353 -0.96 13.93 29.78
C LYS A 353 0.57 14.03 29.80
N SER A 354 1.19 13.76 30.96
CA SER A 354 2.65 13.82 31.10
C SER A 354 3.36 12.72 30.30
N ILE A 355 2.76 11.53 30.16
CA ILE A 355 3.29 10.47 29.27
C ILE A 355 3.29 10.94 27.82
N ILE A 356 2.17 11.46 27.31
CA ILE A 356 2.07 11.99 25.95
C ILE A 356 3.06 13.14 25.73
N GLN A 357 3.18 14.07 26.68
CA GLN A 357 4.15 15.16 26.59
C GLN A 357 5.61 14.67 26.59
N ALA A 358 5.93 13.64 27.40
CA ALA A 358 7.27 13.06 27.41
C ALA A 358 7.66 12.37 26.10
N VAL A 359 6.69 11.75 25.42
CA VAL A 359 6.90 11.15 24.10
C VAL A 359 7.09 12.23 23.02
N ALA A 360 6.42 13.37 23.17
CA ALA A 360 6.47 14.49 22.23
C ALA A 360 7.67 15.44 22.45
N ALA A 361 8.38 15.34 23.58
CA ALA A 361 9.53 16.17 23.94
C ALA A 361 10.86 15.59 23.43
#